data_2cd3ae32f6d15c4f9fdd9fd4cf8b0858
#
_entry.id   2cd3ae32f6d15c4f9fdd9fd4cf8b0858
#
_cell.length_a   1.000
_cell.length_b   1.000
_cell.length_c   1.000
_cell.angle_alpha   90.00
_cell.angle_beta   90.00
_cell.angle_gamma   90.00
#
_symmetry.space_group_name_H-M   'P 1'
#
loop_
_entity.id
_entity.type
_entity.pdbx_description
1 polymer ?
#
loop_
_entity_poly.entity_id
_entity_poly.type
_entity_poly.pdbx_seq_one_letter_code
_entity_poly.pdbx_strand_id
1 'polypeptide(L)'
;MSSIKSISDGLVLDTEQEAWLQGWLSKFGAWVYSGRLEKRQSSIIAEFMATVEKRDYPEREMCNDDDGMLITKVVDKIYHIDRAAFTLLLLRYAFVSSDRAIARYYYGIAQPRQMVRRNRTLEYRKPSMATCRREVKEIIRSAEYLIYPHLYNAFKIRDSEWKKKNNDKNVLTSLNQ
;
A
#
# COMPACT_ATOMS: atom_id res chain seq x y z
N MET A 1 6.63 18.79 0.65
CA MET A 1 5.35 18.25 0.12
C MET A 1 5.57 16.80 -0.24
N SER A 2 4.61 15.91 -0.02
CA SER A 2 4.70 14.53 -0.47
C SER A 2 4.63 14.50 -2.01
N SER A 3 5.61 13.87 -2.67
CA SER A 3 5.69 13.79 -4.13
C SER A 3 4.52 13.00 -4.73
N ILE A 4 3.95 12.07 -3.98
CA ILE A 4 2.83 11.25 -4.41
C ILE A 4 1.55 12.06 -4.63
N LYS A 5 1.35 13.14 -3.86
CA LYS A 5 0.18 14.03 -4.01
C LYS A 5 0.21 14.83 -5.30
N SER A 6 1.39 15.24 -5.75
CA SER A 6 1.53 15.96 -7.02
C SER A 6 1.36 15.03 -8.22
N ILE A 7 1.71 13.74 -8.09
CA ILE A 7 1.55 12.76 -9.17
C ILE A 7 0.09 12.35 -9.33
N SER A 8 -0.65 12.19 -8.23
CA SER A 8 -2.08 11.84 -8.28
C SER A 8 -2.99 12.98 -8.71
N ASP A 9 -2.48 14.23 -8.68
CA ASP A 9 -3.21 15.47 -9.04
C ASP A 9 -4.61 15.59 -8.41
N GLY A 10 -4.76 15.07 -7.17
CA GLY A 10 -6.02 15.06 -6.44
C GLY A 10 -7.06 14.05 -6.93
N LEU A 11 -6.72 13.19 -7.89
CA LEU A 11 -7.58 12.12 -8.35
C LEU A 11 -7.78 11.06 -7.26
N VAL A 12 -8.98 10.51 -7.19
CA VAL A 12 -9.39 9.50 -6.22
C VAL A 12 -10.06 8.33 -6.94
N LEU A 13 -10.01 7.17 -6.33
CA LEU A 13 -10.72 5.98 -6.80
C LEU A 13 -12.23 6.15 -6.59
N ASP A 14 -13.04 5.51 -7.42
CA ASP A 14 -14.44 5.32 -7.11
C ASP A 14 -14.64 4.33 -5.96
N THR A 15 -15.86 4.24 -5.43
CA THR A 15 -16.16 3.42 -4.25
C THR A 15 -15.89 1.92 -4.46
N GLU A 16 -16.15 1.40 -5.67
CA GLU A 16 -15.94 -0.01 -5.98
C GLU A 16 -14.45 -0.33 -6.11
N GLN A 17 -13.70 0.53 -6.79
CA GLN A 17 -12.26 0.42 -6.93
C GLN A 17 -11.56 0.52 -5.57
N GLU A 18 -11.98 1.47 -4.74
CA GLU A 18 -11.44 1.66 -3.39
C GLU A 18 -11.70 0.41 -2.53
N ALA A 19 -12.92 -0.10 -2.50
CA ALA A 19 -13.28 -1.28 -1.73
C ALA A 19 -12.51 -2.52 -2.19
N TRP A 20 -12.39 -2.73 -3.50
CA TRP A 20 -11.62 -3.83 -4.07
C TRP A 20 -10.14 -3.74 -3.68
N LEU A 21 -9.53 -2.58 -3.84
CA LEU A 21 -8.12 -2.37 -3.52
C LEU A 21 -7.84 -2.53 -2.02
N GLN A 22 -8.65 -1.92 -1.17
CA GLN A 22 -8.49 -1.99 0.28
C GLN A 22 -8.67 -3.42 0.81
N GLY A 23 -9.57 -4.21 0.19
CA GLY A 23 -9.71 -5.63 0.47
C GLY A 23 -8.41 -6.40 0.19
N TRP A 24 -7.80 -6.19 -0.97
CA TRP A 24 -6.52 -6.82 -1.33
C TRP A 24 -5.36 -6.36 -0.45
N LEU A 25 -5.24 -5.06 -0.19
CA LEU A 25 -4.19 -4.52 0.67
C LEU A 25 -4.32 -5.00 2.12
N SER A 26 -5.54 -5.23 2.62
CA SER A 26 -5.77 -5.79 3.95
C SER A 26 -5.31 -7.24 4.05
N LYS A 27 -5.64 -8.09 3.06
CA LYS A 27 -5.16 -9.48 2.98
C LYS A 27 -3.64 -9.55 2.81
N PHE A 28 -3.10 -8.70 1.96
CA PHE A 28 -1.67 -8.53 1.77
C PHE A 28 -0.96 -8.11 3.05
N GLY A 29 -1.49 -7.11 3.75
CA GLY A 29 -0.92 -6.66 5.02
C GLY A 29 -0.87 -7.75 6.08
N ALA A 30 -1.91 -8.60 6.17
CA ALA A 30 -1.92 -9.77 7.04
C ALA A 30 -0.84 -10.80 6.64
N TRP A 31 -0.69 -11.06 5.33
CA TRP A 31 0.33 -11.96 4.79
C TRP A 31 1.76 -11.45 5.04
N VAL A 32 2.03 -10.16 4.83
CA VAL A 32 3.33 -9.54 5.16
C VAL A 32 3.61 -9.67 6.66
N TYR A 33 2.64 -9.34 7.50
CA TYR A 33 2.78 -9.37 8.94
C TYR A 33 3.06 -10.76 9.49
N SER A 34 2.58 -11.81 8.82
CA SER A 34 2.83 -13.22 9.21
C SER A 34 4.29 -13.67 9.04
N GLY A 35 5.14 -12.86 8.40
CA GLY A 35 6.55 -13.18 8.13
C GLY A 35 6.77 -14.09 6.92
N ARG A 36 5.75 -14.34 6.11
CA ARG A 36 5.87 -15.20 4.91
C ARG A 36 6.73 -14.55 3.83
N LEU A 37 6.69 -13.23 3.69
CA LEU A 37 7.50 -12.49 2.73
C LEU A 37 9.00 -12.62 3.03
N GLU A 38 9.41 -12.45 4.28
CA GLU A 38 10.80 -12.47 4.73
C GLU A 38 11.51 -13.80 4.39
N LYS A 39 10.74 -14.89 4.35
CA LYS A 39 11.25 -16.24 4.03
C LYS A 39 11.41 -16.51 2.53
N ARG A 40 10.85 -15.65 1.68
CA ARG A 40 10.72 -15.94 0.24
C ARG A 40 11.53 -15.02 -0.65
N GLN A 41 11.60 -13.76 -0.35
CA GLN A 41 12.25 -12.76 -1.20
C GLN A 41 12.81 -11.60 -0.38
N SER A 42 14.01 -11.14 -0.74
CA SER A 42 14.51 -9.83 -0.33
C SER A 42 13.66 -8.75 -1.04
N SER A 43 13.03 -7.90 -0.25
CA SER A 43 12.24 -6.76 -0.73
C SER A 43 12.33 -5.62 0.28
N ILE A 44 12.02 -4.41 -0.14
CA ILE A 44 12.02 -3.23 0.75
C ILE A 44 11.01 -3.43 1.90
N ILE A 45 9.88 -4.09 1.62
CA ILE A 45 8.89 -4.43 2.64
C ILE A 45 9.47 -5.42 3.65
N ALA A 46 10.18 -6.47 3.20
CA ALA A 46 10.80 -7.45 4.08
C ALA A 46 11.85 -6.81 4.99
N GLU A 47 12.71 -5.95 4.45
CA GLU A 47 13.68 -5.17 5.21
C GLU A 47 13.01 -4.28 6.26
N PHE A 48 11.94 -3.57 5.88
CA PHE A 48 11.18 -2.74 6.81
C PHE A 48 10.54 -3.58 7.92
N MET A 49 9.92 -4.71 7.59
CA MET A 49 9.27 -5.60 8.57
C MET A 49 10.27 -6.22 9.55
N ALA A 50 11.50 -6.49 9.12
CA ALA A 50 12.56 -7.01 9.98
C ALA A 50 13.00 -6.00 11.07
N THR A 51 12.80 -4.69 10.84
CA THR A 51 13.15 -3.63 11.82
C THR A 51 12.09 -3.39 12.89
N VAL A 52 10.91 -4.00 12.76
CA VAL A 52 9.76 -3.71 13.63
C VAL A 52 9.46 -4.92 14.52
N GLU A 53 9.34 -4.65 15.81
CA GLU A 53 8.88 -5.64 16.77
C GLU A 53 7.43 -6.02 16.50
N LYS A 54 7.19 -7.28 16.20
CA LYS A 54 5.85 -7.81 15.89
C LYS A 54 5.08 -8.02 17.19
N ARG A 55 3.85 -7.52 17.21
CA ARG A 55 2.87 -7.76 18.29
C ARG A 55 1.97 -8.91 17.89
N ASP A 56 1.45 -9.64 18.88
CA ASP A 56 0.41 -10.62 18.64
C ASP A 56 -0.87 -9.91 18.19
N TYR A 57 -1.29 -10.20 16.98
CA TYR A 57 -2.57 -9.76 16.43
C TYR A 57 -3.45 -10.98 16.19
N PRO A 58 -4.78 -10.84 16.33
CA PRO A 58 -5.70 -11.90 15.97
C PRO A 58 -5.49 -12.30 14.50
N GLU A 59 -5.72 -13.56 14.21
CA GLU A 59 -5.64 -14.08 12.83
C GLU A 59 -6.54 -13.26 11.91
N ARG A 60 -5.99 -12.87 10.79
CA ARG A 60 -6.67 -12.12 9.74
C ARG A 60 -6.66 -12.92 8.45
N GLU A 61 -7.68 -12.73 7.62
CA GLU A 61 -7.69 -13.29 6.28
C GLU A 61 -6.47 -12.83 5.50
N MET A 62 -5.72 -13.77 4.93
CA MET A 62 -4.50 -13.51 4.17
C MET A 62 -4.70 -13.88 2.71
N CYS A 63 -3.97 -13.22 1.81
CA CYS A 63 -3.82 -13.68 0.45
C CYS A 63 -2.89 -14.91 0.39
N ASN A 64 -2.95 -15.65 -0.72
CA ASN A 64 -1.98 -16.70 -0.98
C ASN A 64 -0.61 -16.12 -1.31
N ASP A 65 0.41 -16.97 -1.38
CA ASP A 65 1.78 -16.54 -1.57
C ASP A 65 2.04 -15.91 -2.95
N ASP A 66 1.40 -16.42 -4.00
CA ASP A 66 1.55 -15.88 -5.36
C ASP A 66 0.94 -14.48 -5.47
N ASP A 67 -0.23 -14.27 -4.88
CA ASP A 67 -0.85 -12.95 -4.79
C ASP A 67 -0.02 -12.00 -3.94
N GLY A 68 0.49 -12.47 -2.80
CA GLY A 68 1.35 -11.69 -1.91
C GLY A 68 2.61 -11.20 -2.63
N MET A 69 3.27 -12.06 -3.38
CA MET A 69 4.45 -11.72 -4.17
C MET A 69 4.14 -10.75 -5.31
N LEU A 70 2.96 -10.90 -5.95
CA LEU A 70 2.52 -9.99 -7.00
C LEU A 70 2.27 -8.59 -6.44
N ILE A 71 1.57 -8.49 -5.31
CA ILE A 71 1.27 -7.22 -4.64
C ILE A 71 2.56 -6.56 -4.14
N THR A 72 3.51 -7.33 -3.59
CA THR A 72 4.83 -6.83 -3.16
C THR A 72 5.52 -6.05 -4.27
N LYS A 73 5.56 -6.59 -5.50
CA LYS A 73 6.20 -5.93 -6.66
C LYS A 73 5.58 -4.58 -7.00
N VAL A 74 4.28 -4.42 -6.74
CA VAL A 74 3.57 -3.16 -6.99
C VAL A 74 3.79 -2.17 -5.86
N VAL A 75 3.67 -2.62 -4.62
CA VAL A 75 3.79 -1.76 -3.42
C VAL A 75 5.23 -1.27 -3.22
N ASP A 76 6.24 -2.10 -3.51
CA ASP A 76 7.66 -1.68 -3.43
C ASP A 76 7.96 -0.46 -4.32
N LYS A 77 7.24 -0.28 -5.44
CA LYS A 77 7.41 0.90 -6.30
C LYS A 77 7.05 2.20 -5.60
N ILE A 78 6.10 2.18 -4.66
CA ILE A 78 5.69 3.36 -3.90
C ILE A 78 6.84 3.89 -3.05
N TYR A 79 7.72 3.02 -2.53
CA TYR A 79 8.90 3.42 -1.78
C TYR A 79 9.82 4.37 -2.59
N HIS A 80 10.00 4.09 -3.87
CA HIS A 80 10.85 4.90 -4.75
C HIS A 80 10.21 6.23 -5.11
N ILE A 81 8.87 6.32 -5.06
CA ILE A 81 8.13 7.56 -5.31
C ILE A 81 8.08 8.41 -4.05
N ASP A 82 7.69 7.81 -2.91
CA ASP A 82 7.49 8.52 -1.65
C ASP A 82 7.59 7.56 -0.47
N ARG A 83 8.73 7.62 0.23
CA ARG A 83 9.01 6.77 1.41
C ARG A 83 8.00 6.97 2.53
N ALA A 84 7.51 8.20 2.72
CA ALA A 84 6.53 8.47 3.76
C ALA A 84 5.19 7.78 3.42
N ALA A 85 4.73 7.89 2.17
CA ALA A 85 3.52 7.21 1.71
C ALA A 85 3.62 5.68 1.85
N PHE A 86 4.77 5.09 1.50
CA PHE A 86 5.05 3.67 1.68
C PHE A 86 4.92 3.26 3.16
N THR A 87 5.57 3.99 4.07
CA THR A 87 5.49 3.70 5.51
C THR A 87 4.06 3.83 6.04
N LEU A 88 3.31 4.86 5.61
CA LEU A 88 1.92 5.06 6.03
C LEU A 88 1.00 3.93 5.54
N LEU A 89 1.23 3.39 4.33
CA LEU A 89 0.52 2.22 3.82
C LEU A 89 0.79 0.98 4.68
N LEU A 90 2.04 0.70 5.03
CA LEU A 90 2.38 -0.43 5.89
C LEU A 90 1.78 -0.28 7.28
N LEU A 91 1.84 0.91 7.88
CA LEU A 91 1.20 1.18 9.17
C LEU A 91 -0.31 0.92 9.12
N ARG A 92 -0.97 1.28 8.03
CA ARG A 92 -2.41 1.06 7.86
C ARG A 92 -2.76 -0.40 7.65
N TYR A 93 -2.12 -1.08 6.70
CA TYR A 93 -2.54 -2.39 6.22
C TYR A 93 -1.81 -3.56 6.88
N ALA A 94 -0.51 -3.45 7.14
CA ALA A 94 0.25 -4.51 7.81
C ALA A 94 0.07 -4.45 9.33
N PHE A 95 0.28 -3.26 9.92
CA PHE A 95 0.18 -3.07 11.39
C PHE A 95 -1.23 -2.72 11.89
N VAL A 96 -2.19 -2.49 11.00
CA VAL A 96 -3.58 -2.12 11.34
C VAL A 96 -3.64 -0.97 12.37
N SER A 97 -2.74 -0.02 12.20
CA SER A 97 -2.66 1.11 13.10
C SER A 97 -3.87 2.03 12.91
N SER A 98 -4.42 2.53 14.04
CA SER A 98 -5.52 3.50 13.97
C SER A 98 -5.09 4.79 13.27
N ASP A 99 -6.03 5.49 12.63
CA ASP A 99 -5.78 6.79 11.99
C ASP A 99 -5.10 7.80 12.93
N ARG A 100 -5.44 7.72 14.22
CA ARG A 100 -4.82 8.56 15.26
C ARG A 100 -3.35 8.19 15.49
N ALA A 101 -3.02 6.90 15.49
CA ALA A 101 -1.65 6.43 15.67
C ALA A 101 -0.79 6.79 14.45
N ILE A 102 -1.30 6.59 13.24
CA ILE A 102 -0.64 6.96 11.98
C ILE A 102 -0.38 8.47 11.93
N ALA A 103 -1.38 9.29 12.28
CA ALA A 103 -1.23 10.74 12.30
C ALA A 103 -0.21 11.21 13.36
N ARG A 104 -0.12 10.52 14.50
CA ARG A 104 0.88 10.81 15.54
C ARG A 104 2.29 10.48 15.05
N TYR A 105 2.46 9.33 14.40
CA TYR A 105 3.72 8.96 13.76
C TYR A 105 4.14 10.03 12.74
N TYR A 106 3.25 10.39 11.82
CA TYR A 106 3.52 11.40 10.79
C TYR A 106 3.84 12.78 11.40
N TYR A 107 3.13 13.18 12.45
CA TYR A 107 3.44 14.40 13.20
C TYR A 107 4.86 14.37 13.80
N GLY A 108 5.31 13.22 14.30
CA GLY A 108 6.65 13.03 14.84
C GLY A 108 7.74 13.37 13.82
N ILE A 109 7.60 12.89 12.59
CA ILE A 109 8.59 13.05 11.50
C ILE A 109 8.40 14.33 10.67
N ALA A 110 7.25 15.01 10.81
CA ALA A 110 6.95 16.21 10.03
C ALA A 110 7.91 17.37 10.36
N GLN A 111 8.52 17.90 9.33
CA GLN A 111 9.43 19.05 9.44
C GLN A 111 8.66 20.38 9.40
N PRO A 112 9.18 21.44 10.06
CA PRO A 112 8.67 22.78 9.91
C PRO A 112 8.71 23.21 8.44
N ARG A 113 7.69 23.96 8.02
CA ARG A 113 7.57 24.46 6.64
C ARG A 113 6.74 25.74 6.59
N GLN A 114 6.79 26.44 5.47
CA GLN A 114 5.93 27.60 5.25
C GLN A 114 4.46 27.17 5.22
N MET A 115 3.65 27.80 6.04
CA MET A 115 2.22 27.56 6.17
C MET A 115 1.47 28.89 6.20
N VAL A 116 0.30 28.92 5.53
CA VAL A 116 -0.57 30.09 5.55
C VAL A 116 -1.38 30.10 6.85
N ARG A 117 -1.34 31.19 7.60
CA ARG A 117 -2.21 31.42 8.75
C ARG A 117 -3.62 31.83 8.30
N ARG A 118 -4.57 31.84 9.24
CA ARG A 118 -5.95 32.30 9.02
C ARG A 118 -6.01 33.76 8.52
N ASN A 119 -5.06 34.59 8.93
CA ASN A 119 -4.89 36.00 8.49
C ASN A 119 -4.10 36.14 7.17
N ARG A 120 -3.88 35.05 6.43
CA ARG A 120 -3.13 34.99 5.16
C ARG A 120 -1.64 35.31 5.28
N THR A 121 -1.07 35.45 6.48
CA THR A 121 0.37 35.58 6.65
C THR A 121 1.06 34.23 6.50
N LEU A 122 2.24 34.22 5.86
CA LEU A 122 3.12 33.06 5.77
C LEU A 122 3.95 32.95 7.04
N GLU A 123 3.95 31.77 7.65
CA GLU A 123 4.73 31.48 8.83
C GLU A 123 5.45 30.13 8.66
N TYR A 124 6.72 30.08 9.06
CA TYR A 124 7.49 28.85 9.06
C TYR A 124 7.27 28.11 10.38
N ARG A 125 6.50 27.03 10.32
CA ARG A 125 6.14 26.26 11.53
C ARG A 125 5.90 24.78 11.23
N LYS A 126 5.94 23.97 12.30
CA LYS A 126 5.51 22.57 12.24
C LYS A 126 4.00 22.48 12.03
N PRO A 127 3.51 21.58 11.14
CA PRO A 127 2.08 21.33 10.95
C PRO A 127 1.40 20.93 12.26
N SER A 128 0.16 21.35 12.47
CA SER A 128 -0.64 20.89 13.62
C SER A 128 -1.04 19.42 13.46
N MET A 129 -1.41 18.76 14.57
CA MET A 129 -1.92 17.39 14.53
C MET A 129 -3.14 17.25 13.61
N ALA A 130 -4.04 18.25 13.59
CA ALA A 130 -5.20 18.26 12.69
C ALA A 130 -4.79 18.35 11.22
N THR A 131 -3.76 19.15 10.91
CA THR A 131 -3.17 19.21 9.58
C THR A 131 -2.55 17.87 9.18
N CYS A 132 -1.78 17.25 10.07
CA CYS A 132 -1.17 15.94 9.82
C CYS A 132 -2.22 14.85 9.57
N ARG A 133 -3.35 14.84 10.29
CA ARG A 133 -4.44 13.89 10.04
C ARG A 133 -5.03 14.01 8.63
N ARG A 134 -5.24 15.23 8.16
CA ARG A 134 -5.73 15.46 6.79
C ARG A 134 -4.71 15.02 5.74
N GLU A 135 -3.45 15.40 5.94
CA GLU A 135 -2.37 15.04 5.02
C GLU A 135 -2.16 13.53 4.93
N VAL A 136 -2.18 12.82 6.05
CA VAL A 136 -2.08 11.34 6.06
C VAL A 136 -3.19 10.72 5.22
N LYS A 137 -4.45 11.17 5.38
CA LYS A 137 -5.56 10.67 4.56
C LYS A 137 -5.35 10.92 3.07
N GLU A 138 -4.91 12.12 2.70
CA GLU A 138 -4.63 12.48 1.32
C GLU A 138 -3.45 11.67 0.76
N ILE A 139 -2.36 11.49 1.51
CA ILE A 139 -1.21 10.70 1.09
C ILE A 139 -1.60 9.24 0.86
N ILE A 140 -2.35 8.63 1.77
CA ILE A 140 -2.80 7.24 1.62
C ILE A 140 -3.71 7.09 0.40
N ARG A 141 -4.71 7.98 0.22
CA ARG A 141 -5.58 7.96 -0.96
C ARG A 141 -4.81 8.13 -2.27
N SER A 142 -3.83 9.04 -2.29
CA SER A 142 -2.96 9.21 -3.46
C SER A 142 -2.14 7.95 -3.77
N ALA A 143 -1.63 7.28 -2.74
CA ALA A 143 -0.91 6.03 -2.90
C ALA A 143 -1.82 4.90 -3.39
N GLU A 144 -3.01 4.77 -2.83
CA GLU A 144 -4.03 3.82 -3.27
C GLU A 144 -4.42 4.05 -4.73
N TYR A 145 -4.63 5.31 -5.13
CA TYR A 145 -4.90 5.67 -6.51
C TYR A 145 -3.80 5.21 -7.47
N LEU A 146 -2.54 5.39 -7.11
CA LEU A 146 -1.42 4.95 -7.95
C LEU A 146 -1.23 3.42 -7.96
N ILE A 147 -1.53 2.74 -6.87
CA ILE A 147 -1.43 1.28 -6.79
C ILE A 147 -2.50 0.59 -7.64
N TYR A 148 -3.73 1.10 -7.61
CA TYR A 148 -4.89 0.43 -8.20
C TYR A 148 -4.70 -0.02 -9.65
N PRO A 149 -4.36 0.86 -10.63
CA PRO A 149 -4.24 0.44 -12.03
C PRO A 149 -3.14 -0.59 -12.25
N HIS A 150 -2.03 -0.48 -11.52
CA HIS A 150 -0.93 -1.42 -11.61
C HIS A 150 -1.30 -2.79 -11.04
N LEU A 151 -1.97 -2.82 -9.91
CA LEU A 151 -2.38 -4.06 -9.28
C LEU A 151 -3.50 -4.75 -10.07
N TYR A 152 -4.50 -3.99 -10.51
CA TYR A 152 -5.59 -4.51 -11.34
C TYR A 152 -5.07 -5.15 -12.63
N ASN A 153 -4.16 -4.45 -13.33
CA ASN A 153 -3.55 -4.98 -14.55
C ASN A 153 -2.68 -6.21 -14.28
N ALA A 154 -1.92 -6.23 -13.18
CA ALA A 154 -1.11 -7.39 -12.81
C ALA A 154 -1.96 -8.64 -12.57
N PHE A 155 -3.07 -8.52 -11.86
CA PHE A 155 -4.01 -9.63 -11.68
C PHE A 155 -4.65 -10.07 -13.00
N LYS A 156 -5.07 -9.12 -13.83
CA LYS A 156 -5.67 -9.43 -15.16
C LYS A 156 -4.71 -10.20 -16.07
N ILE A 157 -3.44 -9.82 -16.09
CA ILE A 157 -2.40 -10.51 -16.86
C ILE A 157 -2.22 -11.95 -16.33
N ARG A 158 -2.03 -12.11 -15.03
CA ARG A 158 -1.88 -13.42 -14.39
C ARG A 158 -3.06 -14.34 -14.72
N ASP A 159 -4.29 -13.84 -14.58
CA ASP A 159 -5.49 -14.63 -14.82
C ASP A 159 -5.62 -15.04 -16.30
N SER A 160 -5.19 -14.18 -17.22
CA SER A 160 -5.16 -14.50 -18.65
C SER A 160 -4.10 -15.56 -18.98
N GLU A 161 -2.93 -15.50 -18.37
CA GLU A 161 -1.88 -16.52 -18.53
C GLU A 161 -2.28 -17.87 -17.95
N TRP A 162 -2.94 -17.86 -16.79
CA TRP A 162 -3.47 -19.09 -16.18
C TRP A 162 -4.51 -19.76 -17.06
N LYS A 163 -5.44 -19.00 -17.65
CA LYS A 163 -6.43 -19.52 -18.60
C LYS A 163 -5.77 -20.13 -19.85
N LYS A 164 -4.75 -19.48 -20.43
CA LYS A 164 -4.01 -20.02 -21.57
C LYS A 164 -3.36 -21.36 -21.23
N LYS A 165 -2.61 -21.44 -20.12
CA LYS A 165 -1.94 -22.66 -19.66
C LYS A 165 -2.92 -23.84 -19.44
N ASN A 166 -4.11 -23.56 -18.93
CA ASN A 166 -5.11 -24.62 -18.70
C ASN A 166 -5.79 -25.07 -20.00
N ASN A 167 -6.02 -24.17 -20.95
CA ASN A 167 -6.53 -24.54 -22.27
C ASN A 167 -5.52 -25.42 -23.03
N ASP A 168 -4.22 -25.07 -23.01
CA ASP A 168 -3.18 -25.87 -23.66
C ASP A 168 -3.06 -27.28 -23.03
N LYS A 169 -3.20 -27.40 -21.71
CA LYS A 169 -3.23 -28.71 -21.04
C LYS A 169 -4.43 -29.56 -21.48
N ASN A 170 -5.61 -28.97 -21.59
CA ASN A 170 -6.82 -29.68 -22.00
C ASN A 170 -6.72 -30.18 -23.47
N VAL A 171 -6.10 -29.40 -24.36
CA VAL A 171 -5.83 -29.80 -25.74
C VAL A 171 -4.86 -30.98 -25.80
N LEU A 172 -3.77 -30.96 -25.01
CA LEU A 172 -2.80 -32.06 -24.96
C LEU A 172 -3.40 -33.36 -24.38
N THR A 173 -4.32 -33.25 -23.43
CA THR A 173 -4.99 -34.42 -22.84
C THR A 173 -5.98 -35.04 -23.83
N SER A 174 -6.63 -34.26 -24.69
CA SER A 174 -7.57 -34.76 -25.71
C SER A 174 -6.89 -35.38 -26.92
N LEU A 175 -5.59 -35.11 -27.15
CA LEU A 175 -4.81 -35.73 -28.22
C LEU A 175 -4.21 -37.09 -27.83
N ASN A 176 -4.24 -37.47 -26.56
CA ASN A 176 -3.74 -38.75 -26.03
C ASN A 176 -4.84 -39.77 -25.73
N GLN A 177 -6.07 -39.53 -26.16
CA GLN A 177 -7.18 -40.46 -26.18
C GLN A 177 -7.51 -40.92 -27.60
#